data_0029dc44eaaaec46a398f7364f2db24c
#
_entry.id   0029dc44eaaaec46a398f7364f2db24c
#
_cell.length_a   1.000
_cell.length_b   1.000
_cell.length_c   1.000
_cell.angle_alpha   90.00
_cell.angle_beta   90.00
_cell.angle_gamma   90.00
#
_symmetry.space_group_name_H-M   'P 1'
#
loop_
_entity.id
_entity.type
_entity.pdbx_description
1 polymer ?
#
loop_
_entity_poly.entity_id
_entity_poly.type
_entity_poly.pdbx_seq_one_letter_code
_entity_poly.pdbx_strand_id
1 'polypeptide(L)'
;MKITFCGHKEVADREAVEQWLRSVCSDLIAHGAEEFYLGGYGGFDHLCAAVLRDLKKENPQIRLILVLPYLNSSMITDGYDGTIYPPLESVPRRFAISRRNEWMVQESDTVVAYVTHGWGGAAKTLDYARRKNRRIILCGLANNEYTEN
;
A
#
# COMPACT_ATOMS: atom_id res chain seq x y z
N MET A 1 14.70 0.23 -4.17
CA MET A 1 13.39 -0.35 -4.56
C MET A 1 12.30 0.25 -3.70
N LYS A 2 11.24 0.70 -4.34
CA LYS A 2 10.11 1.34 -3.69
C LYS A 2 8.88 0.45 -3.80
N ILE A 3 8.16 0.31 -2.70
CA ILE A 3 7.02 -0.58 -2.59
C ILE A 3 5.80 0.22 -2.18
N THR A 4 4.64 -0.09 -2.75
CA THR A 4 3.37 0.42 -2.25
C THR A 4 2.38 -0.72 -2.07
N PHE A 5 1.24 -0.39 -1.48
CA PHE A 5 0.23 -1.35 -1.11
C PHE A 5 -1.13 -0.87 -1.59
N CYS A 6 -1.99 -1.79 -1.98
CA CYS A 6 -3.40 -1.48 -2.17
C CYS A 6 -4.24 -2.63 -1.65
N GLY A 7 -5.28 -2.32 -0.91
CA GLY A 7 -6.14 -3.35 -0.33
C GLY A 7 -7.39 -2.78 0.26
N HIS A 8 -8.31 -3.69 0.55
CA HIS A 8 -9.62 -3.32 1.05
C HIS A 8 -9.60 -2.78 2.47
N LYS A 9 -10.57 -1.96 2.76
CA LYS A 9 -10.78 -1.40 4.09
C LYS A 9 -11.01 -2.52 5.12
N GLU A 10 -11.70 -3.59 4.73
CA GLU A 10 -11.99 -4.71 5.60
C GLU A 10 -11.17 -5.91 5.18
N VAL A 11 -10.50 -6.53 6.16
CA VAL A 11 -9.64 -7.68 5.94
C VAL A 11 -10.26 -8.89 6.62
N ALA A 12 -10.64 -9.88 5.82
CA ALA A 12 -11.07 -11.17 6.34
C ALA A 12 -9.82 -11.96 6.74
N ASP A 13 -9.93 -12.77 7.79
CA ASP A 13 -8.81 -13.55 8.31
C ASP A 13 -7.53 -12.71 8.47
N ARG A 14 -7.65 -11.72 9.34
CA ARG A 14 -6.58 -10.75 9.59
C ARG A 14 -5.26 -11.41 9.96
N GLU A 15 -5.30 -12.46 10.75
CA GLU A 15 -4.10 -13.15 11.20
C GLU A 15 -3.35 -13.82 10.03
N ALA A 16 -4.08 -14.48 9.14
CA ALA A 16 -3.47 -15.12 7.97
C ALA A 16 -2.88 -14.08 7.02
N VAL A 17 -3.58 -12.97 6.82
CA VAL A 17 -3.08 -11.89 5.97
C VAL A 17 -1.85 -11.25 6.59
N GLU A 18 -1.81 -11.08 7.90
CA GLU A 18 -0.64 -10.54 8.59
C GLU A 18 0.58 -11.43 8.39
N GLN A 19 0.42 -12.74 8.53
CA GLN A 19 1.53 -13.69 8.33
C GLN A 19 2.04 -13.63 6.89
N TRP A 20 1.12 -13.57 5.94
CA TRP A 20 1.48 -13.43 4.53
C TRP A 20 2.24 -12.13 4.27
N LEU A 21 1.74 -11.00 4.80
CA LEU A 21 2.41 -9.71 4.66
C LEU A 21 3.81 -9.72 5.26
N ARG A 22 3.96 -10.33 6.42
CA ARG A 22 5.27 -10.42 7.08
C ARG A 22 6.26 -11.17 6.21
N SER A 23 5.83 -12.27 5.62
CA SER A 23 6.67 -13.05 4.71
C SER A 23 7.05 -12.25 3.46
N VAL A 24 6.06 -11.63 2.82
CA VAL A 24 6.29 -10.83 1.61
C VAL A 24 7.21 -9.65 1.88
N CYS A 25 6.94 -8.89 2.94
CA CYS A 25 7.74 -7.72 3.27
C CYS A 25 9.16 -8.09 3.66
N SER A 26 9.33 -9.17 4.43
CA SER A 26 10.67 -9.67 4.78
C SER A 26 11.47 -10.02 3.53
N ASP A 27 10.83 -10.69 2.58
CA ASP A 27 11.47 -11.07 1.32
C ASP A 27 11.84 -9.85 0.48
N LEU A 28 10.93 -8.88 0.39
CA LEU A 28 11.21 -7.64 -0.34
C LEU A 28 12.38 -6.88 0.29
N ILE A 29 12.42 -6.79 1.61
CA ILE A 29 13.52 -6.12 2.33
C ILE A 29 14.83 -6.84 2.06
N ALA A 30 14.83 -8.18 2.08
CA ALA A 30 16.02 -8.96 1.80
C ALA A 30 16.55 -8.72 0.38
N HIS A 31 15.68 -8.34 -0.55
CA HIS A 31 16.03 -8.04 -1.94
C HIS A 31 16.23 -6.55 -2.20
N GLY A 32 16.35 -5.73 -1.17
CA GLY A 32 16.74 -4.33 -1.31
C GLY A 32 15.62 -3.31 -1.23
N ALA A 33 14.42 -3.69 -0.84
CA ALA A 33 13.34 -2.73 -0.63
C ALA A 33 13.65 -1.86 0.59
N GLU A 34 13.60 -0.54 0.43
CA GLU A 34 13.91 0.40 1.50
C GLU A 34 12.81 1.41 1.76
N GLU A 35 12.05 1.79 0.76
CA GLU A 35 10.97 2.77 0.91
C GLU A 35 9.61 2.12 0.67
N PHE A 36 8.70 2.35 1.61
CA PHE A 36 7.35 1.79 1.58
C PHE A 36 6.35 2.92 1.66
N TYR A 37 5.54 3.08 0.62
CA TYR A 37 4.52 4.11 0.53
C TYR A 37 3.18 3.57 1.00
N LEU A 38 2.56 4.28 1.95
CA LEU A 38 1.30 3.90 2.57
C LEU A 38 0.31 5.06 2.50
N GLY A 39 -0.95 4.74 2.30
CA GLY A 39 -2.01 5.74 2.25
C GLY A 39 -2.66 6.02 3.59
N GLY A 40 -2.47 5.14 4.56
CA GLY A 40 -3.00 5.33 5.91
C GLY A 40 -4.50 5.11 6.05
N TYR A 41 -5.14 4.50 5.06
CA TYR A 41 -6.60 4.30 5.06
C TYR A 41 -6.96 2.83 5.00
N GLY A 42 -7.82 2.41 5.94
CA GLY A 42 -8.43 1.10 5.93
C GLY A 42 -7.61 0.00 6.57
N GLY A 43 -8.23 -1.15 6.73
CA GLY A 43 -7.65 -2.24 7.51
C GLY A 43 -6.39 -2.84 6.91
N PHE A 44 -6.37 -3.03 5.60
CA PHE A 44 -5.17 -3.59 4.97
C PHE A 44 -3.97 -2.66 5.11
N ASP A 45 -4.18 -1.37 4.88
CA ASP A 45 -3.11 -0.39 4.97
C ASP A 45 -2.54 -0.29 6.40
N HIS A 46 -3.43 -0.30 7.39
CA HIS A 46 -3.02 -0.28 8.80
C HIS A 46 -2.24 -1.54 9.17
N LEU A 47 -2.65 -2.67 8.63
CA LEU A 47 -1.96 -3.93 8.85
C LEU A 47 -0.56 -3.91 8.24
N CYS A 48 -0.43 -3.37 7.03
CA CYS A 48 0.87 -3.19 6.38
C CYS A 48 1.80 -2.33 7.23
N ALA A 49 1.29 -1.21 7.74
CA ALA A 49 2.09 -0.32 8.58
C ALA A 49 2.55 -1.01 9.86
N ALA A 50 1.66 -1.78 10.50
CA ALA A 50 2.00 -2.50 11.73
C ALA A 50 3.11 -3.53 11.49
N VAL A 51 2.98 -4.30 10.41
CA VAL A 51 4.00 -5.30 10.03
C VAL A 51 5.34 -4.63 9.75
N LEU A 52 5.33 -3.54 8.99
CA LEU A 52 6.56 -2.84 8.64
C LEU A 52 7.23 -2.20 9.85
N ARG A 53 6.46 -1.65 10.78
CA ARG A 53 7.03 -1.10 12.01
C ARG A 53 7.74 -2.16 12.82
N ASP A 54 7.16 -3.34 12.86
CA ASP A 54 7.78 -4.46 13.57
C ASP A 54 9.05 -4.92 12.87
N LEU A 55 9.01 -5.06 11.55
CA LEU A 55 10.19 -5.46 10.78
C LEU A 55 11.31 -4.43 10.83
N LYS A 56 10.96 -3.16 11.00
CA LYS A 56 11.95 -2.08 11.09
C LYS A 56 12.88 -2.25 12.28
N LYS A 57 12.44 -2.91 13.34
CA LYS A 57 13.27 -3.15 14.53
C LYS A 57 14.55 -3.92 14.17
N GLU A 58 14.46 -4.82 13.20
CA GLU A 58 15.61 -5.59 12.72
C GLU A 58 16.14 -5.08 11.38
N ASN A 59 15.43 -4.14 10.76
CA ASN A 59 15.80 -3.58 9.46
C ASN A 59 15.70 -2.05 9.54
N PRO A 60 16.59 -1.39 10.30
CA PRO A 60 16.45 0.04 10.60
C PRO A 60 16.59 0.94 9.36
N GLN A 61 17.08 0.41 8.26
CA GLN A 61 17.25 1.18 7.03
C GLN A 61 15.93 1.41 6.27
N ILE A 62 14.87 0.66 6.58
CA ILE A 62 13.61 0.84 5.86
C ILE A 62 12.88 2.10 6.33
N ARG A 63 12.12 2.69 5.44
CA ARG A 63 11.36 3.91 5.71
C ARG A 63 9.91 3.72 5.33
N LEU A 64 9.02 4.03 6.27
CA LEU A 64 7.58 4.06 6.06
C LEU A 64 7.18 5.49 5.76
N ILE A 65 6.64 5.74 4.59
CA ILE A 65 6.28 7.08 4.15
C ILE A 65 4.76 7.14 3.95
N LEU A 66 4.12 8.03 4.69
CA LEU A 66 2.69 8.28 4.57
C LEU A 66 2.46 9.28 3.44
N VAL A 67 1.69 8.90 2.44
CA VAL A 67 1.39 9.75 1.29
C VAL A 67 0.01 10.36 1.49
N LEU A 68 -0.03 11.69 1.58
CA LEU A 68 -1.22 12.43 1.96
C LEU A 68 -2.03 12.85 0.72
N PRO A 69 -3.35 12.64 0.74
CA PRO A 69 -4.20 13.15 -0.35
C PRO A 69 -4.55 14.63 -0.18
N TYR A 70 -4.40 15.16 1.04
CA TYR A 70 -4.73 16.54 1.38
C TYR A 70 -3.65 17.12 2.28
N LEU A 71 -3.29 18.40 2.06
CA LEU A 71 -2.28 19.07 2.88
C LEU A 71 -2.71 19.23 4.34
N ASN A 72 -3.97 19.55 4.57
CA ASN A 72 -4.51 19.75 5.91
C ASN A 72 -5.27 18.52 6.40
N SER A 73 -4.73 17.36 6.12
CA SER A 73 -5.33 16.11 6.55
C SER A 73 -5.27 15.97 8.08
N SER A 74 -6.33 15.41 8.65
CA SER A 74 -6.35 15.04 10.06
C SER A 74 -5.75 13.66 10.32
N MET A 75 -5.08 13.09 9.34
CA MET A 75 -4.49 11.76 9.49
C MET A 75 -3.41 11.75 10.56
N ILE A 76 -3.37 10.66 11.31
CA ILE A 76 -2.34 10.44 12.32
C ILE A 76 -1.04 10.06 11.60
N THR A 77 0.01 10.85 11.83
CA THR A 77 1.31 10.62 11.19
C THR A 77 2.31 9.88 12.07
N ASP A 78 1.93 9.58 13.31
CA ASP A 78 2.79 8.86 14.23
C ASP A 78 3.11 7.46 13.70
N GLY A 79 4.36 7.06 13.87
CA GLY A 79 4.81 5.73 13.44
C GLY A 79 5.25 5.67 11.98
N TYR A 80 5.20 6.80 11.25
CA TYR A 80 5.77 6.92 9.91
C TYR A 80 7.06 7.73 9.97
N ASP A 81 7.99 7.43 9.07
CA ASP A 81 9.29 8.13 9.04
C ASP A 81 9.19 9.47 8.35
N GLY A 82 8.18 9.67 7.54
CA GLY A 82 7.96 10.92 6.83
C GLY A 82 6.62 10.94 6.14
N THR A 83 6.27 12.11 5.59
CA THR A 83 5.05 12.29 4.81
C THR A 83 5.40 12.91 3.47
N ILE A 84 4.61 12.58 2.46
CA ILE A 84 4.70 13.20 1.15
C ILE A 84 3.30 13.68 0.76
N TYR A 85 3.23 14.90 0.26
CA TYR A 85 2.02 15.40 -0.40
C TYR A 85 2.33 15.49 -1.89
N PRO A 86 1.75 14.61 -2.74
CA PRO A 86 1.95 14.69 -4.19
C PRO A 86 1.39 15.99 -4.74
N PRO A 87 1.74 16.40 -5.97
CA PRO A 87 1.24 17.65 -6.55
C PRO A 87 -0.25 17.52 -6.93
N LEU A 88 -1.12 17.62 -5.93
CA LEU A 88 -2.56 17.43 -6.05
C LEU A 88 -3.37 18.74 -5.89
N GLU A 89 -2.71 19.89 -5.85
CA GLU A 89 -3.36 21.17 -5.57
C GLU A 89 -4.45 21.50 -6.58
N SER A 90 -4.24 21.13 -7.84
CA SER A 90 -5.22 21.39 -8.90
C SER A 90 -6.24 20.28 -9.09
N VAL A 91 -6.13 19.20 -8.32
CA VAL A 91 -7.03 18.05 -8.42
C VAL A 91 -8.29 18.33 -7.59
N PRO A 92 -9.50 18.17 -8.14
CA PRO A 92 -10.70 18.28 -7.34
C PRO A 92 -10.66 17.35 -6.14
N ARG A 93 -11.13 17.86 -4.99
CA ARG A 93 -11.03 17.14 -3.72
C ARG A 93 -11.60 15.72 -3.79
N ARG A 94 -12.70 15.54 -4.53
CA ARG A 94 -13.34 14.22 -4.67
C ARG A 94 -12.48 13.19 -5.39
N PHE A 95 -11.44 13.62 -6.10
CA PHE A 95 -10.51 12.72 -6.82
C PHE A 95 -9.15 12.61 -6.13
N ALA A 96 -8.93 13.30 -5.03
CA ALA A 96 -7.60 13.39 -4.42
C ALA A 96 -7.09 12.03 -3.92
N ILE A 97 -7.94 11.23 -3.30
CA ILE A 97 -7.54 9.90 -2.80
C ILE A 97 -7.16 9.00 -3.98
N SER A 98 -7.97 8.99 -5.03
CA SER A 98 -7.70 8.18 -6.23
C SER A 98 -6.39 8.60 -6.89
N ARG A 99 -6.15 9.90 -7.03
CA ARG A 99 -4.92 10.41 -7.62
C ARG A 99 -3.70 10.15 -6.75
N ARG A 100 -3.85 10.23 -5.43
CA ARG A 100 -2.79 9.86 -4.50
C ARG A 100 -2.41 8.39 -4.68
N ASN A 101 -3.42 7.51 -4.81
CA ASN A 101 -3.18 6.08 -5.04
C ASN A 101 -2.43 5.85 -6.35
N GLU A 102 -2.82 6.54 -7.42
CA GLU A 102 -2.11 6.46 -8.70
C GLU A 102 -0.67 6.92 -8.58
N TRP A 103 -0.45 8.01 -7.85
CA TRP A 103 0.91 8.52 -7.64
C TRP A 103 1.78 7.49 -6.92
N MET A 104 1.25 6.83 -5.89
CA MET A 104 1.99 5.80 -5.19
C MET A 104 2.39 4.65 -6.12
N VAL A 105 1.49 4.25 -7.00
CA VAL A 105 1.79 3.21 -8.00
C VAL A 105 2.87 3.67 -8.97
N GLN A 106 2.76 4.90 -9.47
CA GLN A 106 3.73 5.45 -10.42
C GLN A 106 5.13 5.52 -9.82
N GLU A 107 5.24 5.86 -8.53
CA GLU A 107 6.52 6.02 -7.86
C GLU A 107 7.10 4.70 -7.35
N SER A 108 6.38 3.60 -7.49
CA SER A 108 6.81 2.33 -6.91
C SER A 108 7.21 1.32 -7.98
N ASP A 109 8.10 0.41 -7.60
CA ASP A 109 8.52 -0.71 -8.45
C ASP A 109 7.57 -1.89 -8.32
N THR A 110 7.03 -2.09 -7.12
CA THR A 110 6.17 -3.24 -6.81
C THR A 110 4.96 -2.79 -6.01
N VAL A 111 3.82 -3.39 -6.32
CA VAL A 111 2.55 -3.17 -5.62
C VAL A 111 2.15 -4.47 -4.94
N VAL A 112 1.98 -4.42 -3.64
CA VAL A 112 1.49 -5.54 -2.83
C VAL A 112 0.00 -5.34 -2.62
N ALA A 113 -0.82 -6.30 -3.05
CA ALA A 113 -2.26 -6.09 -3.15
C ALA A 113 -3.07 -7.15 -2.41
N TYR A 114 -4.12 -6.68 -1.73
CA TYR A 114 -5.15 -7.53 -1.15
C TYR A 114 -6.50 -7.10 -1.73
N VAL A 115 -6.93 -7.77 -2.79
CA VAL A 115 -8.13 -7.41 -3.54
C VAL A 115 -8.98 -8.67 -3.71
N THR A 116 -10.17 -8.66 -3.11
CA THR A 116 -11.09 -9.81 -3.07
C THR A 116 -12.27 -9.68 -4.03
N HIS A 117 -12.43 -8.51 -4.66
CA HIS A 117 -13.52 -8.27 -5.62
C HIS A 117 -13.09 -7.17 -6.59
N GLY A 118 -13.77 -7.09 -7.72
CA GLY A 118 -13.40 -6.25 -8.85
C GLY A 118 -13.95 -4.81 -8.82
N TRP A 119 -14.40 -4.32 -7.67
CA TRP A 119 -14.94 -2.98 -7.53
C TRP A 119 -14.33 -2.27 -6.33
N GLY A 120 -14.47 -0.95 -6.30
CA GLY A 120 -13.95 -0.12 -5.21
C GLY A 120 -12.55 0.40 -5.47
N GLY A 121 -12.05 1.20 -4.51
CA GLY A 121 -10.78 1.90 -4.66
C GLY A 121 -9.56 0.97 -4.80
N ALA A 122 -9.53 -0.12 -4.04
CA ALA A 122 -8.42 -1.07 -4.11
C ALA A 122 -8.37 -1.76 -5.47
N ALA A 123 -9.52 -2.17 -6.00
CA ALA A 123 -9.60 -2.80 -7.31
C ALA A 123 -9.17 -1.84 -8.41
N LYS A 124 -9.59 -0.56 -8.33
CA LYS A 124 -9.18 0.47 -9.30
C LYS A 124 -7.67 0.69 -9.26
N THR A 125 -7.09 0.73 -8.09
CA THR A 125 -5.65 0.90 -7.93
C THR A 125 -4.88 -0.28 -8.51
N LEU A 126 -5.37 -1.49 -8.28
CA LEU A 126 -4.76 -2.69 -8.84
C LEU A 126 -4.82 -2.66 -10.38
N ASP A 127 -5.97 -2.28 -10.96
CA ASP A 127 -6.10 -2.14 -12.40
C ASP A 127 -5.12 -1.11 -12.96
N TYR A 128 -4.96 0.00 -12.25
CA TYR A 128 -4.00 1.03 -12.65
C TYR A 128 -2.58 0.47 -12.65
N ALA A 129 -2.21 -0.29 -11.61
CA ALA A 129 -0.88 -0.90 -11.51
C ALA A 129 -0.63 -1.86 -12.67
N ARG A 130 -1.63 -2.62 -13.08
CA ARG A 130 -1.53 -3.50 -14.25
C ARG A 130 -1.30 -2.71 -15.54
N ARG A 131 -2.06 -1.64 -15.73
CA ARG A 131 -1.89 -0.79 -16.92
C ARG A 131 -0.51 -0.14 -16.98
N LYS A 132 0.09 0.13 -15.82
CA LYS A 132 1.43 0.70 -15.73
C LYS A 132 2.54 -0.35 -15.71
N ASN A 133 2.18 -1.60 -15.87
CA ASN A 133 3.13 -2.73 -15.92
C ASN A 133 4.01 -2.81 -14.67
N ARG A 134 3.43 -2.50 -13.51
CA ARG A 134 4.16 -2.66 -12.25
C ARG A 134 4.17 -4.13 -11.85
N ARG A 135 5.22 -4.54 -11.16
CA ARG A 135 5.26 -5.87 -10.56
C ARG A 135 4.18 -5.92 -9.48
N ILE A 136 3.36 -6.95 -9.50
CA ILE A 136 2.26 -7.09 -8.56
C ILE A 136 2.42 -8.38 -7.77
N ILE A 137 2.34 -8.27 -6.44
CA ILE A 137 2.29 -9.41 -5.54
C ILE A 137 0.89 -9.43 -4.96
N LEU A 138 0.07 -10.37 -5.44
CA LEU A 138 -1.33 -10.47 -5.05
C LEU A 138 -1.50 -11.49 -3.95
N CYS A 139 -2.25 -11.11 -2.90
CA CYS A 139 -2.50 -12.00 -1.78
C CYS A 139 -3.35 -13.21 -2.22
N GLY A 140 -2.76 -14.40 -2.12
CA GLY A 140 -3.45 -15.65 -2.50
C GLY A 140 -4.50 -16.09 -1.48
N LEU A 141 -4.60 -15.39 -0.34
CA LEU A 141 -5.64 -15.64 0.66
C LEU A 141 -6.92 -14.85 0.33
N ALA A 142 -6.89 -14.02 -0.70
CA ALA A 142 -8.06 -13.31 -1.18
C ALA A 142 -9.05 -14.29 -1.81
N ASN A 143 -10.31 -13.84 -1.92
CA ASN A 143 -11.34 -14.67 -2.53
C ASN A 143 -10.95 -15.09 -3.95
N ASN A 144 -11.10 -16.36 -4.24
CA ASN A 144 -10.72 -16.95 -5.52
C ASN A 144 -11.49 -16.41 -6.72
N GLU A 145 -12.58 -15.70 -6.49
CA GLU A 145 -13.34 -15.08 -7.58
C GLU A 145 -12.55 -13.96 -8.26
N TYR A 146 -11.47 -13.51 -7.65
CA TYR A 146 -10.65 -12.46 -8.20
C TYR A 146 -9.20 -12.89 -8.18
N THR A 147 -8.89 -13.89 -8.96
CA THR A 147 -7.52 -14.36 -9.13
C THR A 147 -7.01 -13.86 -10.46
N GLU A 148 -6.00 -13.02 -10.43
CA GLU A 148 -5.39 -12.47 -11.62
C GLU A 148 -3.91 -12.33 -11.42
N ASN A 149 -3.19 -12.53 -12.45
CA ASN A 149 -1.74 -12.47 -12.41
C ASN A 149 -1.21 -11.12 -12.86
#